data_473d6aa3d4e447bdbc4960d2a6b32e39
#
_entry.id   473d6aa3d4e447bdbc4960d2a6b32e39
#
_cell.length_a   1.000
_cell.length_b   1.000
_cell.length_c   1.000
_cell.angle_alpha   90.00
_cell.angle_beta   90.00
_cell.angle_gamma   90.00
#
_symmetry.space_group_name_H-M   'P 1'
#
loop_
_entity.id
_entity.type
_entity.pdbx_description
1 polymer ?
#
loop_
_entity_poly.entity_id
_entity_poly.type
_entity_poly.pdbx_seq_one_letter_code
_entity_poly.pdbx_strand_id
1 'polypeptide(L)'
;MFTSQKLLREKKIKHGFFNKNGGKSVGIYKSLNCGFGSNDKKNIIKKNLKIVKDKISKKSKKIFLLNQIHSNKFVFIDKNYKFKKQKIKADAIITDLKKFPIAVLTADCTPVLLYDNKKNIIAAIHAGWKGAFKGIIKKVINFMLKKGCKPNCITAAIGPCIKQKNYNVKEDFRLKFIHKDRSNKLFFKKKKNVIYFDLPHFIKCQLKLNKITNIDRINIDTFDKKNNFFSARRSLRDKHDDYGRNISIIMIN
;
A
#
# COMPACT_ATOMS: atom_id res chain seq x y z
N MET A 1 -2.38 7.91 12.84
CA MET A 1 -1.70 6.66 12.42
C MET A 1 -2.55 5.49 12.87
N PHE A 2 -2.75 4.51 12.01
CA PHE A 2 -3.45 3.25 12.28
C PHE A 2 -2.46 2.10 12.21
N THR A 3 -2.75 1.02 12.93
CA THR A 3 -1.90 -0.17 12.99
C THR A 3 -2.74 -1.43 12.82
N SER A 4 -2.15 -2.47 12.28
CA SER A 4 -2.74 -3.82 12.24
C SER A 4 -2.56 -4.49 13.59
N GLN A 5 -3.65 -5.02 14.15
CA GLN A 5 -3.60 -5.72 15.43
C GLN A 5 -2.74 -6.99 15.36
N LYS A 6 -2.74 -7.68 14.22
CA LYS A 6 -1.92 -8.87 14.02
C LYS A 6 -0.44 -8.52 13.91
N LEU A 7 -0.07 -7.47 13.16
CA LEU A 7 1.32 -7.03 13.04
C LEU A 7 1.83 -6.35 14.33
N LEU A 8 0.97 -5.80 15.19
CA LEU A 8 1.37 -5.25 16.50
C LEU A 8 1.87 -6.32 17.47
N ARG A 9 1.38 -7.55 17.35
CA ARG A 9 1.83 -8.70 18.15
C ARG A 9 3.26 -9.11 17.82
N GLU A 10 3.78 -8.69 16.66
CA GLU A 10 5.12 -9.01 16.17
C GLU A 10 6.14 -8.01 16.72
N LYS A 11 6.77 -8.33 17.87
CA LYS A 11 7.70 -7.42 18.60
C LYS A 11 8.93 -7.00 17.78
N LYS A 12 9.31 -7.77 16.75
CA LYS A 12 10.50 -7.52 15.92
C LYS A 12 10.28 -6.46 14.84
N ILE A 13 9.07 -5.96 14.64
CA ILE A 13 8.78 -4.98 13.60
C ILE A 13 8.06 -3.75 14.17
N LYS A 14 8.14 -2.67 13.42
CA LYS A 14 7.28 -1.48 13.57
C LYS A 14 6.59 -1.20 12.26
N HIS A 15 5.32 -0.80 12.32
CA HIS A 15 4.55 -0.48 11.13
C HIS A 15 3.51 0.60 11.41
N GLY A 16 2.99 1.20 10.35
CA GLY A 16 1.90 2.16 10.46
C GLY A 16 1.29 2.53 9.11
N PHE A 17 0.01 2.81 9.14
CA PHE A 17 -0.78 3.39 8.06
C PHE A 17 -1.14 4.81 8.47
N PHE A 18 -0.54 5.79 7.82
CA PHE A 18 -0.71 7.18 8.17
C PHE A 18 -1.84 7.81 7.37
N ASN A 19 -2.74 8.50 8.05
CA ASN A 19 -3.69 9.41 7.43
C ASN A 19 -3.02 10.78 7.19
N LYS A 20 -3.79 11.75 6.66
CA LYS A 20 -3.25 13.06 6.29
C LYS A 20 -2.94 14.02 7.46
N ASN A 21 -3.15 13.59 8.73
CA ASN A 21 -3.00 14.47 9.89
C ASN A 21 -1.56 14.56 10.41
N GLY A 22 -1.18 15.74 10.93
CA GLY A 22 0.07 15.94 11.65
C GLY A 22 1.29 16.26 10.77
N GLY A 23 1.05 16.70 9.54
CA GLY A 23 2.10 17.18 8.62
C GLY A 23 2.22 18.69 8.54
N LYS A 24 3.00 19.16 7.56
CA LYS A 24 3.35 20.57 7.32
C LYS A 24 2.84 21.11 5.97
N SER A 25 2.21 20.27 5.13
CA SER A 25 1.64 20.73 3.86
C SER A 25 0.37 21.55 4.08
N VAL A 26 0.07 22.42 3.12
CA VAL A 26 -1.09 23.33 3.13
C VAL A 26 -2.00 23.09 1.92
N GLY A 27 -3.11 23.80 1.83
CA GLY A 27 -4.06 23.70 0.72
C GLY A 27 -4.60 22.28 0.55
N ILE A 28 -4.72 21.80 -0.70
CA ILE A 28 -5.21 20.45 -1.03
C ILE A 28 -4.33 19.33 -0.47
N TYR A 29 -3.09 19.63 -0.09
CA TYR A 29 -2.12 18.70 0.50
C TYR A 29 -2.12 18.69 2.03
N LYS A 30 -3.01 19.46 2.69
CA LYS A 30 -3.07 19.57 4.16
C LYS A 30 -3.43 18.21 4.77
N SER A 31 -2.52 17.61 5.60
CA SER A 31 -1.28 18.17 6.07
C SER A 31 -0.06 17.25 5.85
N LEU A 32 -0.21 15.91 5.94
CA LEU A 32 0.89 14.94 5.91
C LEU A 32 1.04 14.32 4.50
N ASN A 33 1.19 15.15 3.47
CA ASN A 33 1.49 14.66 2.14
C ASN A 33 2.94 14.13 2.08
N CYS A 34 3.09 12.86 1.68
CA CYS A 34 4.38 12.17 1.56
C CYS A 34 4.80 11.91 0.09
N GLY A 35 4.00 12.39 -0.87
CA GLY A 35 4.16 12.07 -2.29
C GLY A 35 5.01 13.06 -3.07
N PHE A 36 6.28 12.72 -3.39
CA PHE A 36 7.13 13.54 -4.28
C PHE A 36 6.59 13.72 -5.70
N GLY A 37 5.63 12.89 -6.13
CA GLY A 37 4.96 13.02 -7.42
C GLY A 37 3.75 13.97 -7.40
N SER A 38 3.53 14.71 -6.31
CA SER A 38 2.56 15.81 -6.24
C SER A 38 3.25 17.16 -6.54
N ASN A 39 2.43 18.17 -6.85
CA ASN A 39 2.89 19.55 -7.05
C ASN A 39 3.16 20.29 -5.72
N ASP A 40 3.09 19.61 -4.58
CA ASP A 40 3.44 20.15 -3.27
C ASP A 40 4.95 20.45 -3.15
N LYS A 41 5.29 21.40 -2.29
CA LYS A 41 6.69 21.83 -2.08
C LYS A 41 7.56 20.67 -1.59
N LYS A 42 8.59 20.30 -2.34
CA LYS A 42 9.47 19.14 -2.06
C LYS A 42 10.15 19.19 -0.69
N ASN A 43 10.49 20.39 -0.20
CA ASN A 43 11.05 20.59 1.14
C ASN A 43 10.03 20.25 2.24
N ILE A 44 8.75 20.57 2.03
CA ILE A 44 7.66 20.23 2.95
C ILE A 44 7.42 18.71 2.97
N ILE A 45 7.41 18.08 1.80
CA ILE A 45 7.32 16.61 1.70
C ILE A 45 8.47 15.92 2.47
N LYS A 46 9.70 16.44 2.37
CA LYS A 46 10.85 15.94 3.15
C LYS A 46 10.61 16.07 4.67
N LYS A 47 10.03 17.20 5.14
CA LYS A 47 9.65 17.38 6.55
C LYS A 47 8.57 16.38 6.96
N ASN A 48 7.55 16.13 6.15
CA ASN A 48 6.51 15.15 6.41
C ASN A 48 7.07 13.73 6.50
N LEU A 49 7.95 13.34 5.60
CA LEU A 49 8.63 12.04 5.64
C LEU A 49 9.51 11.89 6.89
N LYS A 50 10.15 12.97 7.35
CA LYS A 50 10.88 12.97 8.63
C LYS A 50 9.94 12.71 9.80
N ILE A 51 8.78 13.39 9.85
CA ILE A 51 7.75 13.18 10.88
C ILE A 51 7.32 11.70 10.92
N VAL A 52 7.03 11.11 9.76
CA VAL A 52 6.63 9.69 9.66
C VAL A 52 7.76 8.78 10.16
N LYS A 53 9.00 9.01 9.68
CA LYS A 53 10.18 8.25 10.11
C LYS A 53 10.34 8.28 11.62
N ASP A 54 10.29 9.47 12.23
CA ASP A 54 10.52 9.65 13.67
C ASP A 54 9.42 8.99 14.51
N LYS A 55 8.18 8.93 14.01
CA LYS A 55 7.08 8.18 14.65
C LYS A 55 7.29 6.66 14.61
N ILE A 56 7.96 6.12 13.60
CA ILE A 56 8.29 4.70 13.53
C ILE A 56 9.55 4.40 14.33
N SER A 57 10.63 5.14 14.08
CA SER A 57 11.87 5.02 14.84
C SER A 57 12.78 6.23 14.61
N LYS A 58 13.15 6.93 15.66
CA LYS A 58 14.15 8.02 15.59
C LYS A 58 15.50 7.53 15.10
N LYS A 59 15.87 6.28 15.45
CA LYS A 59 17.16 5.65 15.12
C LYS A 59 17.21 4.99 13.75
N SER A 60 16.11 4.99 12.97
CA SER A 60 16.07 4.35 11.67
C SER A 60 16.76 5.18 10.59
N LYS A 61 17.17 4.50 9.51
CA LYS A 61 17.61 5.13 8.28
C LYS A 61 16.45 5.92 7.63
N LYS A 62 16.75 6.66 6.56
CA LYS A 62 15.73 7.33 5.74
C LYS A 62 14.74 6.31 5.17
N ILE A 63 13.46 6.70 5.08
CA ILE A 63 12.43 5.85 4.46
C ILE A 63 12.78 5.59 3.00
N PHE A 64 12.78 4.32 2.61
CA PHE A 64 12.96 3.94 1.22
C PHE A 64 11.62 3.93 0.48
N LEU A 65 11.56 4.67 -0.61
CA LEU A 65 10.39 4.86 -1.47
C LEU A 65 10.73 4.59 -2.93
N LEU A 66 9.78 4.04 -3.66
CA LEU A 66 9.85 3.78 -5.09
C LEU A 66 9.21 4.90 -5.92
N ASN A 67 9.50 4.92 -7.20
CA ASN A 67 8.65 5.53 -8.21
C ASN A 67 7.57 4.52 -8.61
N GLN A 68 6.39 4.61 -7.98
CA GLN A 68 5.27 3.70 -8.20
C GLN A 68 4.60 3.99 -9.55
N ILE A 69 4.42 2.95 -10.35
CA ILE A 69 3.94 3.05 -11.74
C ILE A 69 2.73 2.14 -12.02
N HIS A 70 2.06 1.67 -10.97
CA HIS A 70 0.92 0.74 -11.05
C HIS A 70 1.24 -0.55 -11.80
N SER A 71 2.45 -1.07 -11.62
CA SER A 71 2.95 -2.31 -12.21
C SER A 71 2.82 -3.50 -11.26
N ASN A 72 3.33 -4.66 -11.70
CA ASN A 72 3.57 -5.82 -10.84
C ASN A 72 5.06 -6.06 -10.59
N LYS A 73 5.89 -5.02 -10.76
CA LYS A 73 7.33 -5.07 -10.48
C LYS A 73 7.56 -4.85 -8.99
N PHE A 74 8.56 -5.54 -8.46
CA PHE A 74 9.05 -5.35 -7.10
C PHE A 74 10.56 -5.25 -7.09
N VAL A 75 11.14 -4.79 -5.98
CA VAL A 75 12.57 -4.80 -5.71
C VAL A 75 12.83 -5.51 -4.39
N PHE A 76 13.87 -6.33 -4.34
CA PHE A 76 14.43 -6.88 -3.10
C PHE A 76 15.70 -6.11 -2.74
N ILE A 77 15.77 -5.66 -1.50
CA ILE A 77 16.88 -4.88 -0.97
C ILE A 77 17.46 -5.65 0.21
N ASP A 78 18.64 -6.20 0.01
CA ASP A 78 19.46 -6.87 1.02
C ASP A 78 20.77 -6.12 1.27
N LYS A 79 21.67 -6.71 2.06
CA LYS A 79 22.99 -6.15 2.37
C LYS A 79 23.89 -5.92 1.14
N ASN A 80 23.66 -6.67 0.06
CA ASN A 80 24.45 -6.61 -1.18
C ASN A 80 23.83 -5.65 -2.21
N TYR A 81 22.68 -5.04 -1.90
CA TYR A 81 21.96 -4.18 -2.85
C TYR A 81 22.76 -2.90 -3.15
N LYS A 82 23.08 -2.69 -4.43
CA LYS A 82 23.74 -1.47 -4.90
C LYS A 82 22.73 -0.38 -5.25
N PHE A 83 22.66 0.67 -4.45
CA PHE A 83 21.76 1.79 -4.67
C PHE A 83 22.16 2.61 -5.90
N LYS A 84 21.24 2.75 -6.84
CA LYS A 84 21.40 3.59 -8.03
C LYS A 84 20.90 5.01 -7.74
N LYS A 85 21.46 6.02 -8.46
CA LYS A 85 20.98 7.42 -8.36
C LYS A 85 19.52 7.59 -8.80
N GLN A 86 19.07 6.81 -9.80
CA GLN A 86 17.70 6.86 -10.31
C GLN A 86 16.74 6.10 -9.39
N LYS A 87 15.55 6.67 -9.19
CA LYS A 87 14.46 6.01 -8.46
C LYS A 87 13.98 4.77 -9.22
N ILE A 88 13.89 3.64 -8.53
CA ILE A 88 13.43 2.37 -9.08
C ILE A 88 11.93 2.47 -9.42
N LYS A 89 11.58 2.12 -10.66
CA LYS A 89 10.20 2.03 -11.14
C LYS A 89 9.61 0.66 -10.77
N ALA A 90 8.91 0.59 -9.63
CA ALA A 90 8.26 -0.63 -9.11
C ALA A 90 7.17 -0.25 -8.11
N ASP A 91 6.34 -1.24 -7.73
CA ASP A 91 5.18 -1.05 -6.85
C ASP A 91 5.23 -1.91 -5.58
N ALA A 92 6.31 -2.65 -5.36
CA ALA A 92 6.55 -3.33 -4.10
C ALA A 92 8.04 -3.34 -3.74
N ILE A 93 8.30 -3.32 -2.43
CA ILE A 93 9.64 -3.41 -1.85
C ILE A 93 9.64 -4.58 -0.88
N ILE A 94 10.68 -5.40 -0.93
CA ILE A 94 10.92 -6.51 -0.01
C ILE A 94 12.32 -6.28 0.60
N THR A 95 12.49 -6.55 1.90
CA THR A 95 13.80 -6.45 2.54
C THR A 95 13.90 -7.35 3.78
N ASP A 96 15.11 -7.75 4.11
CA ASP A 96 15.51 -8.40 5.35
C ASP A 96 16.39 -7.49 6.24
N LEU A 97 16.62 -6.24 5.81
CA LEU A 97 17.48 -5.30 6.52
C LEU A 97 16.80 -4.74 7.77
N LYS A 98 17.51 -4.80 8.90
CA LYS A 98 17.11 -4.16 10.16
C LYS A 98 17.26 -2.64 10.08
N LYS A 99 16.42 -1.90 10.81
CA LYS A 99 16.41 -0.43 10.91
C LYS A 99 16.32 0.28 9.55
N PHE A 100 15.81 -0.44 8.53
CA PHE A 100 15.63 0.03 7.17
C PHE A 100 14.12 0.11 6.83
N PRO A 101 13.47 1.26 7.06
CA PRO A 101 12.04 1.42 6.83
C PRO A 101 11.72 1.47 5.34
N ILE A 102 10.84 0.58 4.89
CA ILE A 102 10.28 0.56 3.54
C ILE A 102 8.84 1.02 3.57
N ALA A 103 8.39 1.75 2.54
CA ALA A 103 7.04 2.27 2.49
C ALA A 103 6.49 2.37 1.08
N VAL A 104 5.15 2.38 0.99
CA VAL A 104 4.40 2.68 -0.23
C VAL A 104 3.46 3.85 0.01
N LEU A 105 3.18 4.57 -1.07
CA LEU A 105 2.30 5.74 -1.10
C LEU A 105 1.00 5.39 -1.78
N THR A 106 -0.12 5.85 -1.21
CA THR A 106 -1.45 5.57 -1.76
C THR A 106 -2.37 6.78 -1.63
N ALA A 107 -3.32 6.88 -2.55
CA ALA A 107 -4.54 7.66 -2.45
C ALA A 107 -5.61 6.82 -3.14
N ASP A 108 -6.36 6.03 -2.35
CA ASP A 108 -7.36 5.02 -2.72
C ASP A 108 -6.84 3.62 -3.07
N CYS A 109 -5.65 3.47 -3.71
CA CYS A 109 -5.05 2.16 -3.90
C CYS A 109 -4.81 1.45 -2.56
N THR A 110 -4.83 0.13 -2.56
CA THR A 110 -4.67 -0.68 -1.35
C THR A 110 -3.18 -0.87 -1.01
N PRO A 111 -2.70 -0.38 0.15
CA PRO A 111 -1.39 -0.76 0.65
C PRO A 111 -1.49 -2.13 1.34
N VAL A 112 -0.51 -2.99 1.11
CA VAL A 112 -0.39 -4.27 1.81
C VAL A 112 0.99 -4.36 2.44
N LEU A 113 1.05 -4.65 3.75
CA LEU A 113 2.28 -4.90 4.48
C LEU A 113 2.34 -6.37 4.83
N LEU A 114 3.50 -7.01 4.56
CA LEU A 114 3.75 -8.42 4.87
C LEU A 114 4.94 -8.52 5.82
N TYR A 115 4.89 -9.50 6.72
CA TYR A 115 6.01 -9.88 7.57
C TYR A 115 6.05 -11.40 7.76
N ASP A 116 7.21 -12.01 7.51
CA ASP A 116 7.52 -13.39 7.88
C ASP A 116 8.33 -13.39 9.18
N ASN A 117 7.78 -14.01 10.24
CA ASN A 117 8.37 -13.97 11.57
C ASN A 117 9.52 -14.97 11.79
N LYS A 118 9.73 -15.92 10.89
CA LYS A 118 10.84 -16.89 10.93
C LYS A 118 12.06 -16.38 10.16
N LYS A 119 11.86 -15.89 8.95
CA LYS A 119 12.93 -15.36 8.09
C LYS A 119 13.23 -13.87 8.34
N ASN A 120 12.38 -13.17 9.12
CA ASN A 120 12.49 -11.73 9.34
C ASN A 120 12.54 -10.94 8.02
N ILE A 121 11.66 -11.29 7.08
CA ILE A 121 11.50 -10.59 5.80
C ILE A 121 10.21 -9.78 5.84
N ILE A 122 10.28 -8.53 5.42
CA ILE A 122 9.14 -7.63 5.29
C ILE A 122 8.90 -7.24 3.84
N ALA A 123 7.65 -6.93 3.51
CA ALA A 123 7.29 -6.31 2.24
C ALA A 123 6.28 -5.19 2.41
N ALA A 124 6.41 -4.15 1.59
CA ALA A 124 5.42 -3.10 1.41
C ALA A 124 4.97 -3.08 -0.05
N ILE A 125 3.67 -3.22 -0.30
CA ILE A 125 3.09 -3.39 -1.64
C ILE A 125 2.06 -2.30 -1.90
N HIS A 126 2.22 -1.58 -3.01
CA HIS A 126 1.21 -0.71 -3.59
C HIS A 126 0.34 -1.54 -4.54
N ALA A 127 -0.83 -1.96 -4.08
CA ALA A 127 -1.76 -2.76 -4.87
C ALA A 127 -2.94 -1.90 -5.36
N GLY A 128 -2.69 -1.06 -6.35
CA GLY A 128 -3.73 -0.48 -7.20
C GLY A 128 -4.33 -1.56 -8.11
N TRP A 129 -5.51 -1.30 -8.70
CA TRP A 129 -6.20 -2.29 -9.54
C TRP A 129 -5.33 -2.88 -10.66
N LYS A 130 -4.51 -2.04 -11.34
CA LYS A 130 -3.62 -2.48 -12.43
C LYS A 130 -2.56 -3.47 -11.91
N GLY A 131 -1.90 -3.15 -10.78
CA GLY A 131 -0.89 -4.00 -10.17
C GLY A 131 -1.49 -5.30 -9.63
N ALA A 132 -2.64 -5.22 -8.93
CA ALA A 132 -3.37 -6.37 -8.43
C ALA A 132 -3.85 -7.29 -9.57
N PHE A 133 -4.43 -6.72 -10.64
CA PHE A 133 -4.82 -7.45 -11.85
C PHE A 133 -3.64 -8.17 -12.51
N LYS A 134 -2.46 -7.53 -12.55
CA LYS A 134 -1.21 -8.11 -13.08
C LYS A 134 -0.52 -9.08 -12.12
N GLY A 135 -1.09 -9.33 -10.92
CA GLY A 135 -0.63 -10.33 -9.96
C GLY A 135 0.55 -9.90 -9.09
N ILE A 136 0.65 -8.63 -8.69
CA ILE A 136 1.73 -8.14 -7.82
C ILE A 136 1.79 -8.91 -6.49
N ILE A 137 0.63 -9.24 -5.90
CA ILE A 137 0.56 -10.01 -4.65
C ILE A 137 1.22 -11.38 -4.81
N LYS A 138 0.84 -12.14 -5.84
CA LYS A 138 1.42 -13.46 -6.15
C LYS A 138 2.93 -13.37 -6.37
N LYS A 139 3.39 -12.36 -7.13
CA LYS A 139 4.83 -12.19 -7.41
C LYS A 139 5.65 -11.93 -6.14
N VAL A 140 5.17 -11.07 -5.26
CA VAL A 140 5.85 -10.76 -3.98
C VAL A 140 5.87 -11.98 -3.09
N ILE A 141 4.73 -12.66 -2.90
CA ILE A 141 4.66 -13.87 -2.06
C ILE A 141 5.58 -14.96 -2.62
N ASN A 142 5.52 -15.25 -3.92
CA ASN A 142 6.37 -16.26 -4.54
C ASN A 142 7.86 -15.97 -4.32
N PHE A 143 8.26 -14.70 -4.38
CA PHE A 143 9.63 -14.31 -4.08
C PHE A 143 9.99 -14.55 -2.60
N MET A 144 9.09 -14.18 -1.67
CA MET A 144 9.30 -14.44 -0.24
C MET A 144 9.44 -15.96 0.02
N LEU A 145 8.61 -16.79 -0.63
CA LEU A 145 8.69 -18.26 -0.53
C LEU A 145 10.04 -18.78 -1.07
N LYS A 146 10.52 -18.24 -2.20
CA LYS A 146 11.88 -18.57 -2.73
C LYS A 146 13.00 -18.19 -1.77
N LYS A 147 12.79 -17.19 -0.90
CA LYS A 147 13.71 -16.81 0.18
C LYS A 147 13.53 -17.65 1.45
N GLY A 148 12.74 -18.71 1.39
CA GLY A 148 12.52 -19.66 2.49
C GLY A 148 11.42 -19.27 3.48
N CYS A 149 10.64 -18.23 3.19
CA CYS A 149 9.42 -17.94 3.95
C CYS A 149 8.40 -19.07 3.79
N LYS A 150 7.54 -19.25 4.80
CA LYS A 150 6.42 -20.21 4.72
C LYS A 150 5.09 -19.46 4.81
N PRO A 151 4.04 -19.83 4.06
CA PRO A 151 2.76 -19.11 4.05
C PRO A 151 2.16 -18.93 5.45
N ASN A 152 2.25 -19.94 6.31
CA ASN A 152 1.74 -19.91 7.69
C ASN A 152 2.57 -19.03 8.64
N CYS A 153 3.80 -18.62 8.25
CA CYS A 153 4.66 -17.70 8.99
C CYS A 153 4.48 -16.25 8.53
N ILE A 154 3.73 -16.02 7.44
CA ILE A 154 3.52 -14.67 6.89
C ILE A 154 2.24 -14.07 7.47
N THR A 155 2.39 -12.94 8.15
CA THR A 155 1.29 -12.06 8.54
C THR A 155 1.12 -10.96 7.50
N ALA A 156 -0.12 -10.78 7.01
CA ALA A 156 -0.48 -9.76 6.04
C ALA A 156 -1.41 -8.72 6.66
N ALA A 157 -1.14 -7.43 6.43
CA ALA A 157 -2.04 -6.34 6.78
C ALA A 157 -2.48 -5.58 5.53
N ILE A 158 -3.79 -5.57 5.26
CA ILE A 158 -4.42 -4.76 4.21
C ILE A 158 -4.79 -3.42 4.85
N GLY A 159 -4.17 -2.34 4.40
CA GLY A 159 -4.38 -1.01 4.97
C GLY A 159 -5.59 -0.26 4.40
N PRO A 160 -5.83 0.97 4.88
CA PRO A 160 -6.90 1.85 4.42
C PRO A 160 -6.82 2.09 2.91
N CYS A 161 -7.97 1.96 2.24
CA CYS A 161 -8.11 2.13 0.80
C CYS A 161 -9.56 2.51 0.45
N ILE A 162 -9.84 2.81 -0.81
CA ILE A 162 -11.21 3.06 -1.26
C ILE A 162 -12.06 1.78 -1.11
N LYS A 163 -13.27 1.91 -0.56
CA LYS A 163 -14.21 0.80 -0.43
C LYS A 163 -15.12 0.66 -1.65
N GLN A 164 -15.68 -0.54 -1.81
CA GLN A 164 -16.56 -0.88 -2.92
C GLN A 164 -17.63 0.19 -3.18
N LYS A 165 -18.33 0.65 -2.14
CA LYS A 165 -19.44 1.63 -2.25
C LYS A 165 -19.05 2.97 -2.91
N ASN A 166 -17.74 3.29 -2.92
CA ASN A 166 -17.19 4.52 -3.49
C ASN A 166 -16.28 4.29 -4.70
N TYR A 167 -16.12 3.01 -5.15
CA TYR A 167 -15.25 2.66 -6.26
C TYR A 167 -16.08 2.23 -7.49
N ASN A 168 -16.81 3.16 -8.06
CA ASN A 168 -17.54 2.94 -9.32
C ASN A 168 -16.57 2.78 -10.49
N VAL A 169 -16.89 1.86 -11.40
CA VAL A 169 -16.11 1.50 -12.57
C VAL A 169 -17.02 1.35 -13.78
N LYS A 170 -16.46 1.37 -14.99
CA LYS A 170 -17.18 1.15 -16.24
C LYS A 170 -17.32 -0.35 -16.54
N GLU A 171 -18.20 -0.71 -17.50
CA GLU A 171 -18.44 -2.09 -17.88
C GLU A 171 -17.22 -2.74 -18.51
N ASP A 172 -16.45 -2.03 -19.35
CA ASP A 172 -15.20 -2.51 -19.95
C ASP A 172 -14.18 -2.96 -18.88
N PHE A 173 -14.11 -2.20 -17.77
CA PHE A 173 -13.29 -2.59 -16.63
C PHE A 173 -13.76 -3.92 -16.01
N ARG A 174 -15.08 -4.10 -15.80
CA ARG A 174 -15.65 -5.34 -15.26
C ARG A 174 -15.39 -6.53 -16.18
N LEU A 175 -15.68 -6.37 -17.47
CA LEU A 175 -15.48 -7.41 -18.48
C LEU A 175 -14.01 -7.85 -18.54
N LYS A 176 -13.06 -6.93 -18.49
CA LYS A 176 -11.63 -7.23 -18.43
C LYS A 176 -11.26 -8.19 -17.29
N PHE A 177 -11.85 -8.03 -16.11
CA PHE A 177 -11.61 -8.91 -14.97
C PHE A 177 -12.28 -10.28 -15.18
N ILE A 178 -13.49 -10.31 -15.70
CA ILE A 178 -14.27 -11.55 -15.92
C ILE A 178 -13.64 -12.39 -17.03
N HIS A 179 -13.16 -11.78 -18.13
CA HIS A 179 -12.45 -12.50 -19.20
C HIS A 179 -11.17 -13.15 -18.69
N LYS A 180 -10.48 -12.52 -17.72
CA LYS A 180 -9.28 -13.11 -17.12
C LYS A 180 -9.61 -14.32 -16.26
N ASP A 181 -10.71 -14.25 -15.49
CA ASP A 181 -11.20 -15.32 -14.63
C ASP A 181 -12.68 -15.03 -14.30
N ARG A 182 -13.58 -15.94 -14.66
CA ARG A 182 -15.03 -15.80 -14.41
C ARG A 182 -15.38 -15.62 -12.94
N SER A 183 -14.60 -16.18 -12.01
CA SER A 183 -14.79 -16.02 -10.57
C SER A 183 -14.66 -14.58 -10.12
N ASN A 184 -13.97 -13.71 -10.87
CA ASN A 184 -13.84 -12.30 -10.55
C ASN A 184 -15.17 -11.52 -10.52
N LYS A 185 -16.26 -12.11 -11.07
CA LYS A 185 -17.61 -11.54 -11.00
C LYS A 185 -18.01 -11.21 -9.55
N LEU A 186 -17.56 -11.98 -8.59
CA LEU A 186 -17.87 -11.81 -7.16
C LEU A 186 -17.36 -10.47 -6.54
N PHE A 187 -16.37 -9.83 -7.17
CA PHE A 187 -15.82 -8.56 -6.69
C PHE A 187 -16.59 -7.34 -7.22
N PHE A 188 -17.62 -7.55 -8.03
CA PHE A 188 -18.43 -6.48 -8.61
C PHE A 188 -19.84 -6.50 -8.06
N LYS A 189 -20.37 -5.32 -7.75
CA LYS A 189 -21.77 -5.11 -7.37
C LYS A 189 -22.37 -4.07 -8.30
N LYS A 190 -23.53 -4.38 -8.89
CA LYS A 190 -24.33 -3.42 -9.68
C LYS A 190 -25.45 -2.85 -8.81
N LYS A 191 -25.60 -1.52 -8.80
CA LYS A 191 -26.69 -0.81 -8.11
C LYS A 191 -27.10 0.38 -8.97
N LYS A 192 -28.39 0.49 -9.34
CA LYS A 192 -28.93 1.58 -10.19
C LYS A 192 -28.06 1.83 -11.43
N ASN A 193 -27.78 0.78 -12.21
CA ASN A 193 -26.91 0.81 -13.40
C ASN A 193 -25.45 1.23 -13.19
N VAL A 194 -25.00 1.47 -11.96
CA VAL A 194 -23.61 1.76 -11.63
C VAL A 194 -22.93 0.51 -11.10
N ILE A 195 -21.73 0.22 -11.61
CA ILE A 195 -20.93 -0.94 -11.23
C ILE A 195 -19.87 -0.49 -10.22
N TYR A 196 -19.73 -1.24 -9.13
CA TYR A 196 -18.78 -1.00 -8.06
C TYR A 196 -17.83 -2.16 -7.92
N PHE A 197 -16.53 -1.88 -7.77
CA PHE A 197 -15.47 -2.88 -7.62
C PHE A 197 -14.93 -2.94 -6.20
N ASP A 198 -14.82 -4.14 -5.62
CA ASP A 198 -14.24 -4.38 -4.29
C ASP A 198 -12.76 -4.73 -4.38
N LEU A 199 -11.91 -3.73 -4.56
CA LEU A 199 -10.46 -3.90 -4.65
C LEU A 199 -9.86 -4.56 -3.38
N PRO A 200 -10.18 -4.15 -2.14
CA PRO A 200 -9.61 -4.80 -0.97
C PRO A 200 -10.06 -6.26 -0.78
N HIS A 201 -11.27 -6.62 -1.18
CA HIS A 201 -11.71 -8.02 -1.19
C HIS A 201 -10.95 -8.83 -2.25
N PHE A 202 -10.79 -8.30 -3.46
CA PHE A 202 -9.98 -8.92 -4.52
C PHE A 202 -8.55 -9.22 -4.04
N ILE A 203 -7.91 -8.26 -3.34
CA ILE A 203 -6.58 -8.44 -2.77
C ILE A 203 -6.58 -9.48 -1.65
N LYS A 204 -7.58 -9.47 -0.76
CA LYS A 204 -7.72 -10.48 0.29
C LYS A 204 -7.83 -11.90 -0.29
N CYS A 205 -8.61 -12.07 -1.36
CA CYS A 205 -8.72 -13.35 -2.05
C CYS A 205 -7.38 -13.77 -2.69
N GLN A 206 -6.64 -12.85 -3.29
CA GLN A 206 -5.30 -13.15 -3.83
C GLN A 206 -4.31 -13.60 -2.73
N LEU A 207 -4.35 -13.00 -1.54
CA LEU A 207 -3.56 -13.46 -0.39
C LEU A 207 -3.93 -14.88 -0.01
N LYS A 208 -5.23 -15.17 0.12
CA LYS A 208 -5.75 -16.52 0.45
C LYS A 208 -5.37 -17.57 -0.60
N LEU A 209 -5.50 -17.26 -1.89
CA LEU A 209 -5.08 -18.14 -2.99
C LEU A 209 -3.58 -18.47 -2.94
N ASN A 210 -2.76 -17.60 -2.37
CA ASN A 210 -1.35 -17.85 -2.09
C ASN A 210 -1.12 -18.46 -0.68
N LYS A 211 -2.16 -19.07 -0.09
CA LYS A 211 -2.12 -19.78 1.20
C LYS A 211 -1.77 -18.90 2.41
N ILE A 212 -1.87 -17.57 2.28
CA ILE A 212 -1.73 -16.66 3.42
C ILE A 212 -3.08 -16.60 4.14
N THR A 213 -3.11 -17.10 5.38
CA THR A 213 -4.33 -17.15 6.22
C THR A 213 -4.31 -16.11 7.33
N ASN A 214 -3.13 -15.73 7.81
CA ASN A 214 -2.98 -14.73 8.86
C ASN A 214 -3.09 -13.32 8.27
N ILE A 215 -4.34 -12.91 7.94
CA ILE A 215 -4.64 -11.63 7.31
C ILE A 215 -5.39 -10.74 8.30
N ASP A 216 -4.95 -9.48 8.41
CA ASP A 216 -5.69 -8.40 9.06
C ASP A 216 -6.14 -7.36 8.03
N ARG A 217 -7.30 -6.74 8.22
CA ARG A 217 -7.82 -5.71 7.34
C ARG A 217 -8.29 -4.51 8.15
N ILE A 218 -7.62 -3.38 7.94
CA ILE A 218 -8.05 -2.10 8.49
C ILE A 218 -9.20 -1.58 7.64
N ASN A 219 -10.42 -1.72 8.17
CA ASN A 219 -11.65 -1.48 7.42
C ASN A 219 -12.02 0.02 7.35
N ILE A 220 -11.09 0.87 6.86
CA ILE A 220 -11.23 2.32 6.73
C ILE A 220 -11.29 2.70 5.25
N ASP A 221 -12.27 3.54 4.90
CA ASP A 221 -12.48 4.07 3.55
C ASP A 221 -11.71 5.38 3.37
N THR A 222 -10.77 5.44 2.44
CA THR A 222 -10.00 6.66 2.17
C THR A 222 -10.83 7.75 1.49
N PHE A 223 -11.90 7.37 0.79
CA PHE A 223 -12.81 8.31 0.14
C PHE A 223 -13.65 9.12 1.15
N ASP A 224 -13.97 8.55 2.31
CA ASP A 224 -14.75 9.23 3.35
C ASP A 224 -13.91 10.33 4.02
N LYS A 225 -14.39 11.59 3.92
CA LYS A 225 -13.70 12.78 4.50
C LYS A 225 -13.47 12.64 6.01
N LYS A 226 -14.36 11.97 6.74
CA LYS A 226 -14.30 11.78 8.20
C LYS A 226 -13.05 10.98 8.62
N ASN A 227 -12.53 10.11 7.74
CA ASN A 227 -11.36 9.28 8.02
C ASN A 227 -10.02 10.02 7.85
N ASN A 228 -10.04 11.24 7.33
CA ASN A 228 -8.85 12.09 7.17
C ASN A 228 -7.72 11.45 6.33
N PHE A 229 -8.06 10.80 5.21
CA PHE A 229 -7.10 10.32 4.22
C PHE A 229 -7.12 11.19 2.96
N PHE A 230 -6.01 11.24 2.24
CA PHE A 230 -5.99 11.68 0.85
C PHE A 230 -6.68 10.62 -0.01
N SER A 231 -7.47 11.08 -0.98
CA SER A 231 -8.19 10.23 -1.93
C SER A 231 -8.15 10.85 -3.32
N ALA A 232 -7.58 10.13 -4.27
CA ALA A 232 -7.54 10.54 -5.68
C ALA A 232 -8.97 10.64 -6.27
N ARG A 233 -9.84 9.69 -5.96
CA ARG A 233 -11.22 9.65 -6.42
C ARG A 233 -12.01 10.86 -5.91
N ARG A 234 -11.82 11.23 -4.65
CA ARG A 234 -12.47 12.41 -4.06
C ARG A 234 -11.91 13.69 -4.66
N SER A 235 -10.59 13.80 -4.84
CA SER A 235 -9.95 14.97 -5.44
C SER A 235 -10.48 15.23 -6.85
N LEU A 236 -10.55 14.19 -7.70
CA LEU A 236 -11.14 14.29 -9.04
C LEU A 236 -12.62 14.69 -9.01
N ARG A 237 -13.41 14.14 -8.07
CA ARG A 237 -14.80 14.57 -7.91
C ARG A 237 -14.91 16.05 -7.48
N ASP A 238 -14.02 16.47 -6.59
CA ASP A 238 -13.97 17.85 -6.08
C ASP A 238 -13.24 18.80 -7.08
N LYS A 239 -12.97 18.35 -8.32
CA LYS A 239 -12.35 19.07 -9.45
C LYS A 239 -10.94 19.61 -9.15
N HIS A 240 -10.19 18.93 -8.29
CA HIS A 240 -8.77 19.24 -8.11
C HIS A 240 -7.92 18.50 -9.15
N ASP A 241 -6.89 19.13 -9.66
CA ASP A 241 -5.94 18.62 -10.64
C ASP A 241 -4.84 17.73 -10.03
N ASP A 242 -4.65 17.80 -8.69
CA ASP A 242 -3.71 16.95 -7.97
C ASP A 242 -4.24 16.57 -6.57
N TYR A 243 -3.48 15.74 -5.85
CA TYR A 243 -3.83 15.25 -4.51
C TYR A 243 -2.59 14.81 -3.72
N GLY A 244 -2.70 14.84 -2.39
CA GLY A 244 -1.68 14.30 -1.49
C GLY A 244 -1.67 12.76 -1.49
N ARG A 245 -0.58 12.17 -0.96
CA ARG A 245 -0.41 10.71 -0.84
C ARG A 245 -0.22 10.33 0.62
N ASN A 246 -1.04 9.40 1.08
CA ASN A 246 -0.89 8.73 2.36
C ASN A 246 0.31 7.79 2.30
N ILE A 247 0.93 7.49 3.45
CA ILE A 247 2.07 6.57 3.52
C ILE A 247 1.76 5.38 4.42
N SER A 248 2.15 4.18 3.94
CA SER A 248 2.10 2.93 4.69
C SER A 248 3.50 2.36 4.78
N ILE A 249 3.97 2.11 6.00
CA ILE A 249 5.38 1.85 6.31
C ILE A 249 5.54 0.63 7.21
N ILE A 250 6.61 -0.12 7.00
CA ILE A 250 7.05 -1.23 7.85
C ILE A 250 8.56 -1.26 7.97
N MET A 251 9.08 -1.69 9.11
CA MET A 251 10.51 -1.79 9.41
C MET A 251 10.77 -2.94 10.37
N ILE A 252 11.86 -3.67 10.19
CA ILE A 252 12.43 -4.61 11.18
C ILE A 252 13.25 -3.80 12.19
N ASN A 253 13.06 -4.08 13.49
CA ASN A 253 13.77 -3.40 14.58
C ASN A 253 15.26 -3.69 14.61
#